data_838ea38bc77d32c854403cf7ff52ce03
#
_entry.id   838ea38bc77d32c854403cf7ff52ce03
#
_cell.length_a   1.000
_cell.length_b   1.000
_cell.length_c   1.000
_cell.angle_alpha   90.00
_cell.angle_beta   90.00
_cell.angle_gamma   90.00
#
_symmetry.space_group_name_H-M   'P 1'
#
loop_
_entity.id
_entity.type
_entity.pdbx_description
1 polymer ?
#
loop_
_entity_poly.entity_id
_entity_poly.type
_entity_poly.pdbx_seq_one_letter_code
_entity_poly.pdbx_strand_id
1 'polypeptide(L)'
;MNRRPEDSAERFFLGNAESYDHIARVSTLGLDGWWKRKILKKIPKTADRILEQASGTGILTCKIARLLPQCRVIGVELHEEYLNIARNKVRHLELSNVEFIHGRAEDVILKGEFDCIVSDYLAKYVDLDLLVTHAWRMMRKGGLLIMHELTRPTRPLFLMLWNIHFKFLQVYGDWKHPEWNMAFNDVPFLLARTRWVDELTQALRANRFSDIEIENQMFGASVIVSARK
;
A
#
# COMPACT_ATOMS: atom_id res chain seq x y z
N MET A 1 15.55 -1.97 -22.13
CA MET A 1 15.37 -3.15 -21.29
C MET A 1 14.13 -2.90 -20.43
N ASN A 2 13.00 -3.54 -20.76
CA ASN A 2 11.73 -3.37 -20.02
C ASN A 2 11.88 -4.08 -18.67
N ARG A 3 12.22 -3.33 -17.62
CA ARG A 3 12.27 -3.87 -16.26
C ARG A 3 10.83 -4.03 -15.77
N ARG A 4 10.51 -5.17 -15.18
CA ARG A 4 9.19 -5.38 -14.58
C ARG A 4 9.06 -4.48 -13.36
N PRO A 5 7.89 -3.89 -13.08
CA PRO A 5 7.66 -3.07 -11.87
C PRO A 5 8.04 -3.82 -10.58
N GLU A 6 7.85 -5.12 -10.56
CA GLU A 6 8.14 -6.04 -9.44
C GLU A 6 9.62 -6.01 -9.03
N ASP A 7 10.56 -5.95 -10.00
CA ASP A 7 12.00 -5.86 -9.73
C ASP A 7 12.38 -4.55 -9.00
N SER A 8 11.52 -3.53 -9.11
CA SER A 8 11.74 -2.23 -8.48
C SER A 8 11.46 -2.28 -6.98
N ALA A 9 10.39 -2.97 -6.55
CA ALA A 9 10.06 -3.10 -5.13
C ALA A 9 11.18 -3.79 -4.35
N GLU A 10 11.69 -4.92 -4.86
CA GLU A 10 12.79 -5.65 -4.22
C GLU A 10 14.02 -4.77 -4.00
N ARG A 11 14.36 -3.93 -5.00
CA ARG A 11 15.56 -3.09 -4.95
C ARG A 11 15.41 -1.85 -4.10
N PHE A 12 14.22 -1.22 -4.06
CA PHE A 12 14.01 0.03 -3.34
C PHE A 12 13.93 -0.17 -1.83
N PHE A 13 13.46 -1.33 -1.39
CA PHE A 13 13.15 -1.56 0.01
C PHE A 13 14.16 -2.47 0.72
N LEU A 14 15.07 -3.13 0.00
CA LEU A 14 16.09 -3.99 0.62
C LEU A 14 17.10 -3.15 1.40
N GLY A 15 17.29 -3.48 2.68
CA GLY A 15 18.25 -2.83 3.57
C GLY A 15 17.78 -1.48 4.14
N ASN A 16 16.53 -1.06 3.94
CA ASN A 16 16.04 0.27 4.30
C ASN A 16 14.96 0.26 5.39
N ALA A 17 14.65 -0.91 5.94
CA ALA A 17 13.50 -1.10 6.82
C ALA A 17 13.51 -0.21 8.06
N GLU A 18 14.68 0.03 8.68
CA GLU A 18 14.79 0.83 9.91
C GLU A 18 14.42 2.31 9.70
N SER A 19 14.78 2.87 8.55
CA SER A 19 14.48 4.28 8.22
C SER A 19 13.13 4.47 7.50
N TYR A 20 12.45 3.39 7.09
CA TYR A 20 11.24 3.42 6.28
C TYR A 20 10.14 4.33 6.85
N ASP A 21 9.78 4.16 8.13
CA ASP A 21 8.69 4.93 8.75
C ASP A 21 8.99 6.43 8.75
N HIS A 22 10.25 6.79 8.98
CA HIS A 22 10.71 8.17 8.91
C HIS A 22 10.61 8.72 7.48
N ILE A 23 11.12 7.96 6.51
CA ILE A 23 11.12 8.34 5.10
C ILE A 23 9.70 8.42 4.55
N ALA A 24 8.83 7.47 4.85
CA ALA A 24 7.42 7.53 4.48
C ALA A 24 6.75 8.82 5.00
N ARG A 25 7.05 9.22 6.24
CA ARG A 25 6.55 10.47 6.81
C ARG A 25 7.10 11.71 6.13
N VAL A 26 8.42 11.76 5.86
CA VAL A 26 9.08 12.90 5.22
C VAL A 26 8.64 13.02 3.77
N SER A 27 8.68 11.93 3.01
CA SER A 27 8.32 11.91 1.59
C SER A 27 6.86 12.26 1.31
N THR A 28 5.99 12.09 2.29
CA THR A 28 4.58 12.45 2.18
C THR A 28 4.22 13.75 2.90
N LEU A 29 5.21 14.50 3.40
CA LEU A 29 4.99 15.70 4.25
C LEU A 29 4.05 15.43 5.44
N GLY A 30 4.11 14.21 6.00
CA GLY A 30 3.25 13.76 7.10
C GLY A 30 1.82 13.36 6.70
N LEU A 31 1.45 13.45 5.42
CA LEU A 31 0.11 13.11 4.92
C LEU A 31 -0.19 11.60 5.00
N ASP A 32 0.83 10.74 5.07
CA ASP A 32 0.70 9.30 5.24
C ASP A 32 -0.28 8.93 6.37
N GLY A 33 -0.13 9.57 7.52
CA GLY A 33 -1.03 9.33 8.65
C GLY A 33 -2.48 9.76 8.39
N TRP A 34 -2.72 10.75 7.55
CA TRP A 34 -4.05 11.19 7.16
C TRP A 34 -4.69 10.23 6.15
N TRP A 35 -3.93 9.74 5.15
CA TRP A 35 -4.40 8.75 4.20
C TRP A 35 -4.75 7.43 4.90
N LYS A 36 -3.90 6.94 5.80
CA LYS A 36 -4.21 5.76 6.62
C LYS A 36 -5.49 5.93 7.45
N ARG A 37 -5.76 7.12 8.00
CA ARG A 37 -7.05 7.40 8.67
C ARG A 37 -8.24 7.34 7.71
N LYS A 38 -8.07 7.75 6.45
CA LYS A 38 -9.11 7.62 5.43
C LYS A 38 -9.37 6.14 5.08
N ILE A 39 -8.33 5.35 4.91
CA ILE A 39 -8.43 3.90 4.72
C ILE A 39 -9.21 3.27 5.89
N LEU A 40 -8.80 3.56 7.12
CA LEU A 40 -9.45 3.01 8.33
C LEU A 40 -10.94 3.36 8.44
N LYS A 41 -11.36 4.53 7.94
CA LYS A 41 -12.78 4.91 7.92
C LYS A 41 -13.62 4.07 6.96
N LYS A 42 -13.01 3.55 5.88
CA LYS A 42 -13.69 2.69 4.92
C LYS A 42 -13.82 1.24 5.39
N ILE A 43 -12.94 0.78 6.26
CA ILE A 43 -12.93 -0.60 6.77
C ILE A 43 -14.26 -0.89 7.51
N PRO A 44 -14.97 -1.99 7.16
CA PRO A 44 -16.20 -2.36 7.84
C PRO A 44 -15.95 -2.63 9.33
N LYS A 45 -16.74 -2.00 10.20
CA LYS A 45 -16.61 -2.14 11.67
C LYS A 45 -16.98 -3.54 12.18
N THR A 46 -17.69 -4.30 11.36
CA THR A 46 -18.13 -5.69 11.61
C THR A 46 -17.21 -6.72 10.95
N ALA A 47 -16.03 -6.31 10.48
CA ALA A 47 -15.08 -7.23 9.88
C ALA A 47 -14.48 -8.17 10.91
N ASP A 48 -14.52 -9.47 10.65
CA ASP A 48 -13.92 -10.52 11.47
C ASP A 48 -12.51 -10.91 10.96
N ARG A 49 -12.28 -10.75 9.64
CA ARG A 49 -11.00 -11.10 9.02
C ARG A 49 -10.59 -10.07 7.98
N ILE A 50 -9.41 -9.51 8.16
CA ILE A 50 -8.82 -8.52 7.23
C ILE A 50 -7.45 -9.01 6.77
N LEU A 51 -7.21 -8.88 5.45
CA LEU A 51 -5.90 -9.09 4.85
C LEU A 51 -5.32 -7.73 4.46
N GLU A 52 -4.11 -7.44 4.91
CA GLU A 52 -3.31 -6.34 4.39
C GLU A 52 -2.24 -6.89 3.45
N GLN A 53 -2.28 -6.48 2.20
CA GLN A 53 -1.29 -6.83 1.17
C GLN A 53 -0.17 -5.79 1.18
N ALA A 54 1.08 -6.24 1.29
CA ALA A 54 2.29 -5.43 1.49
C ALA A 54 2.20 -4.58 2.78
N SER A 55 2.20 -5.27 3.92
CA SER A 55 2.05 -4.63 5.24
C SER A 55 3.24 -3.77 5.66
N GLY A 56 4.38 -3.91 5.00
CA GLY A 56 5.59 -3.18 5.32
C GLY A 56 6.00 -3.38 6.79
N THR A 57 6.33 -2.28 7.46
CA THR A 57 6.66 -2.28 8.89
C THR A 57 5.44 -2.41 9.83
N GLY A 58 4.24 -2.70 9.28
CA GLY A 58 3.03 -2.98 10.06
C GLY A 58 2.30 -1.76 10.61
N ILE A 59 2.56 -0.54 10.10
CA ILE A 59 1.89 0.67 10.61
C ILE A 59 0.37 0.59 10.44
N LEU A 60 -0.12 0.25 9.25
CA LEU A 60 -1.56 0.17 8.99
C LEU A 60 -2.14 -1.09 9.65
N THR A 61 -1.44 -2.23 9.61
CA THR A 61 -1.80 -3.46 10.33
C THR A 61 -2.10 -3.20 11.81
N CYS A 62 -1.16 -2.57 12.53
CA CYS A 62 -1.34 -2.25 13.95
C CYS A 62 -2.51 -1.29 14.20
N LYS A 63 -2.74 -0.31 13.30
CA LYS A 63 -3.88 0.60 13.40
C LYS A 63 -5.22 -0.12 13.20
N ILE A 64 -5.30 -1.05 12.24
CA ILE A 64 -6.49 -1.88 12.01
C ILE A 64 -6.76 -2.76 13.22
N ALA A 65 -5.73 -3.47 13.71
CA ALA A 65 -5.84 -4.39 14.85
C ALA A 65 -6.32 -3.67 16.13
N ARG A 66 -5.83 -2.46 16.38
CA ARG A 66 -6.28 -1.63 17.53
C ARG A 66 -7.72 -1.11 17.34
N LEU A 67 -8.10 -0.79 16.10
CA LEU A 67 -9.45 -0.30 15.80
C LEU A 67 -10.51 -1.40 15.94
N LEU A 68 -10.13 -2.64 15.63
CA LEU A 68 -10.99 -3.81 15.60
C LEU A 68 -10.35 -4.96 16.40
N PRO A 69 -10.39 -4.93 17.76
CA PRO A 69 -9.68 -5.90 18.60
C PRO A 69 -10.16 -7.35 18.43
N GLN A 70 -11.41 -7.55 17.96
CA GLN A 70 -11.97 -8.88 17.72
C GLN A 70 -11.68 -9.41 16.31
N CYS A 71 -11.19 -8.55 15.41
CA CYS A 71 -10.88 -8.91 14.04
C CYS A 71 -9.50 -9.56 13.96
N ARG A 72 -9.38 -10.69 13.24
CA ARG A 72 -8.08 -11.26 12.88
C ARG A 72 -7.49 -10.49 11.70
N VAL A 73 -6.36 -9.84 11.90
CA VAL A 73 -5.65 -9.09 10.88
C VAL A 73 -4.44 -9.87 10.41
N ILE A 74 -4.36 -10.14 9.11
CA ILE A 74 -3.23 -10.84 8.50
C ILE A 74 -2.49 -9.85 7.60
N GLY A 75 -1.20 -9.66 7.85
CA GLY A 75 -0.32 -8.86 7.01
C GLY A 75 0.58 -9.75 6.15
N VAL A 76 0.62 -9.52 4.84
CA VAL A 76 1.58 -10.15 3.93
C VAL A 76 2.66 -9.14 3.57
N GLU A 77 3.92 -9.54 3.66
CA GLU A 77 5.05 -8.68 3.33
C GLU A 77 6.18 -9.47 2.68
N LEU A 78 6.79 -8.87 1.66
CA LEU A 78 7.85 -9.48 0.85
C LEU A 78 9.19 -9.55 1.58
N HIS A 79 9.52 -8.53 2.38
CA HIS A 79 10.83 -8.39 3.00
C HIS A 79 10.81 -8.81 4.48
N GLU A 80 11.61 -9.82 4.82
CA GLU A 80 11.69 -10.32 6.21
C GLU A 80 12.17 -9.24 7.20
N GLU A 81 13.04 -8.32 6.78
CA GLU A 81 13.48 -7.21 7.63
C GLU A 81 12.32 -6.28 8.04
N TYR A 82 11.37 -6.00 7.12
CA TYR A 82 10.16 -5.24 7.43
C TYR A 82 9.23 -6.02 8.35
N LEU A 83 9.07 -7.32 8.11
CA LEU A 83 8.29 -8.20 9.00
C LEU A 83 8.83 -8.25 10.42
N ASN A 84 10.15 -8.24 10.59
CA ASN A 84 10.78 -8.24 11.90
C ASN A 84 10.43 -6.96 12.68
N ILE A 85 10.43 -5.80 12.00
CA ILE A 85 9.99 -4.54 12.59
C ILE A 85 8.48 -4.59 12.92
N ALA A 86 7.66 -5.11 12.00
CA ALA A 86 6.21 -5.25 12.19
C ALA A 86 5.88 -6.16 13.39
N ARG A 87 6.53 -7.33 13.47
CA ARG A 87 6.38 -8.27 14.62
C ARG A 87 6.81 -7.63 15.94
N ASN A 88 7.89 -6.84 15.93
CA ASN A 88 8.34 -6.09 17.11
C ASN A 88 7.30 -5.05 17.54
N LYS A 89 6.72 -4.30 16.59
CA LYS A 89 5.65 -3.34 16.90
C LYS A 89 4.42 -4.02 17.49
N VAL A 90 3.98 -5.15 16.92
CA VAL A 90 2.84 -5.92 17.42
C VAL A 90 3.08 -6.40 18.86
N ARG A 91 4.28 -6.94 19.15
CA ARG A 91 4.66 -7.35 20.52
C ARG A 91 4.68 -6.17 21.49
N HIS A 92 5.28 -5.05 21.09
CA HIS A 92 5.37 -3.84 21.93
C HIS A 92 4.00 -3.20 22.21
N LEU A 93 3.05 -3.34 21.27
CA LEU A 93 1.67 -2.86 21.41
C LEU A 93 0.72 -3.89 22.01
N GLU A 94 1.23 -5.08 22.40
CA GLU A 94 0.49 -6.20 23.01
C GLU A 94 -0.74 -6.62 22.17
N LEU A 95 -0.61 -6.60 20.83
CA LEU A 95 -1.69 -6.97 19.93
C LEU A 95 -1.70 -8.49 19.74
N SER A 96 -2.78 -9.15 20.15
CA SER A 96 -2.95 -10.60 20.05
C SER A 96 -3.70 -11.05 18.78
N ASN A 97 -4.25 -10.12 18.02
CA ASN A 97 -5.12 -10.38 16.87
C ASN A 97 -4.42 -10.17 15.51
N VAL A 98 -3.08 -10.15 15.47
CA VAL A 98 -2.28 -9.94 14.26
C VAL A 98 -1.41 -11.16 13.94
N GLU A 99 -1.38 -11.51 12.65
CA GLU A 99 -0.49 -12.52 12.10
C GLU A 99 0.25 -11.94 10.89
N PHE A 100 1.52 -12.32 10.69
CA PHE A 100 2.30 -11.92 9.51
C PHE A 100 2.76 -13.13 8.70
N ILE A 101 2.68 -13.00 7.38
CA ILE A 101 3.09 -14.00 6.40
C ILE A 101 4.17 -13.38 5.52
N HIS A 102 5.29 -14.07 5.40
CA HIS A 102 6.34 -13.71 4.44
C HIS A 102 5.99 -14.21 3.05
N GLY A 103 5.92 -13.30 2.08
CA GLY A 103 5.63 -13.63 0.69
C GLY A 103 5.24 -12.42 -0.15
N ARG A 104 5.16 -12.63 -1.44
CA ARG A 104 4.68 -11.60 -2.38
C ARG A 104 3.16 -11.51 -2.30
N ALA A 105 2.64 -10.29 -2.31
CA ALA A 105 1.20 -10.03 -2.15
C ALA A 105 0.35 -10.70 -3.24
N GLU A 106 0.85 -10.74 -4.47
CA GLU A 106 0.19 -11.35 -5.61
C GLU A 106 0.25 -12.89 -5.61
N ASP A 107 1.23 -13.52 -4.94
CA ASP A 107 1.43 -14.97 -4.94
C ASP A 107 0.74 -15.65 -3.75
N VAL A 108 0.50 -14.92 -2.67
CA VAL A 108 -0.09 -15.47 -1.45
C VAL A 108 -1.58 -15.68 -1.60
N ILE A 109 -2.01 -16.94 -1.56
CA ILE A 109 -3.42 -17.33 -1.54
C ILE A 109 -3.73 -18.00 -0.21
N LEU A 110 -4.56 -17.36 0.61
CA LEU A 110 -4.95 -17.84 1.91
C LEU A 110 -6.31 -18.53 1.88
N LYS A 111 -6.45 -19.59 2.67
CA LYS A 111 -7.75 -20.25 2.87
C LYS A 111 -8.65 -19.40 3.77
N GLY A 112 -9.94 -19.42 3.48
CA GLY A 112 -10.96 -18.70 4.23
C GLY A 112 -11.33 -17.37 3.58
N GLU A 113 -12.45 -16.83 4.02
CA GLU A 113 -13.05 -15.65 3.42
C GLU A 113 -12.69 -14.39 4.21
N PHE A 114 -12.23 -13.36 3.51
CA PHE A 114 -11.91 -12.06 4.08
C PHE A 114 -13.07 -11.09 3.90
N ASP A 115 -13.37 -10.33 4.94
CA ASP A 115 -14.35 -9.24 4.94
C ASP A 115 -13.81 -8.00 4.23
N CYS A 116 -12.51 -7.79 4.38
CA CYS A 116 -11.82 -6.68 3.75
C CYS A 116 -10.40 -7.11 3.35
N ILE A 117 -9.99 -6.70 2.16
CA ILE A 117 -8.59 -6.74 1.71
C ILE A 117 -8.16 -5.31 1.48
N VAL A 118 -7.03 -4.93 2.08
CA VAL A 118 -6.50 -3.57 2.01
C VAL A 118 -5.03 -3.59 1.58
N SER A 119 -4.63 -2.58 0.82
CA SER A 119 -3.21 -2.33 0.51
C SER A 119 -2.91 -0.83 0.47
N ASP A 120 -1.67 -0.50 0.81
CA ASP A 120 -1.16 0.87 0.85
C ASP A 120 0.23 0.90 0.20
N TYR A 121 0.42 1.74 -0.83
CA TYR A 121 1.67 1.88 -1.60
C TYR A 121 2.14 0.64 -2.39
N LEU A 122 1.22 -0.22 -2.82
CA LEU A 122 1.53 -1.47 -3.52
C LEU A 122 1.31 -1.41 -5.04
N ALA A 123 0.26 -0.71 -5.50
CA ALA A 123 -0.31 -0.85 -6.84
C ALA A 123 0.69 -0.67 -7.99
N LYS A 124 1.71 0.17 -7.81
CA LYS A 124 2.73 0.47 -8.84
C LYS A 124 3.81 -0.61 -8.99
N TYR A 125 3.82 -1.62 -8.11
CA TYR A 125 4.88 -2.64 -8.04
C TYR A 125 4.42 -4.05 -8.40
N VAL A 126 3.14 -4.28 -8.65
CA VAL A 126 2.55 -5.61 -8.79
C VAL A 126 1.76 -5.77 -10.09
N ASP A 127 1.54 -7.02 -10.49
CA ASP A 127 0.55 -7.38 -11.49
C ASP A 127 -0.85 -7.26 -10.86
N LEU A 128 -1.58 -6.20 -11.24
CA LEU A 128 -2.90 -5.89 -10.69
C LEU A 128 -3.97 -6.90 -11.12
N ASP A 129 -3.87 -7.50 -12.30
CA ASP A 129 -4.81 -8.52 -12.75
C ASP A 129 -4.71 -9.77 -11.90
N LEU A 130 -3.49 -10.21 -11.62
CA LEU A 130 -3.22 -11.36 -10.76
C LEU A 130 -3.64 -11.07 -9.31
N LEU A 131 -3.22 -9.92 -8.78
CA LEU A 131 -3.53 -9.49 -7.41
C LEU A 131 -5.04 -9.44 -7.16
N VAL A 132 -5.81 -8.80 -8.06
CA VAL A 132 -7.27 -8.67 -7.96
C VAL A 132 -7.97 -10.01 -8.13
N THR A 133 -7.50 -10.87 -9.04
CA THR A 133 -8.03 -12.21 -9.23
C THR A 133 -7.88 -13.04 -7.96
N HIS A 134 -6.73 -12.98 -7.30
CA HIS A 134 -6.50 -13.69 -6.04
C HIS A 134 -7.29 -13.06 -4.89
N ALA A 135 -7.37 -11.73 -4.82
CA ALA A 135 -8.21 -11.04 -3.85
C ALA A 135 -9.69 -11.48 -3.97
N TRP A 136 -10.23 -11.53 -5.20
CA TRP A 136 -11.58 -12.03 -5.43
C TRP A 136 -11.79 -13.42 -4.85
N ARG A 137 -10.86 -14.36 -5.07
CA ARG A 137 -10.96 -15.73 -4.57
C ARG A 137 -10.96 -15.80 -3.04
N MET A 138 -10.20 -14.91 -2.40
CA MET A 138 -10.04 -14.88 -0.94
C MET A 138 -11.13 -14.10 -0.20
N MET A 139 -11.91 -13.24 -0.89
CA MET A 139 -12.94 -12.44 -0.27
C MET A 139 -14.28 -13.14 -0.16
N ARG A 140 -15.04 -12.86 0.90
CA ARG A 140 -16.45 -13.25 0.98
C ARG A 140 -17.32 -12.40 0.04
N LYS A 141 -18.53 -12.88 -0.26
CA LYS A 141 -19.54 -12.07 -0.96
C LYS A 141 -19.87 -10.81 -0.15
N GLY A 142 -19.88 -9.65 -0.78
CA GLY A 142 -20.05 -8.34 -0.16
C GLY A 142 -18.81 -7.82 0.55
N GLY A 143 -17.69 -8.54 0.50
CA GLY A 143 -16.38 -8.09 1.03
C GLY A 143 -15.88 -6.84 0.32
N LEU A 144 -15.05 -6.03 1.00
CA LEU A 144 -14.56 -4.74 0.51
C LEU A 144 -13.06 -4.82 0.20
N LEU A 145 -12.68 -4.48 -1.03
CA LEU A 145 -11.28 -4.24 -1.41
C LEU A 145 -11.01 -2.74 -1.31
N ILE A 146 -9.87 -2.36 -0.70
CA ILE A 146 -9.40 -0.97 -0.59
C ILE A 146 -7.94 -0.92 -1.02
N MET A 147 -7.62 -0.07 -1.98
CA MET A 147 -6.25 0.16 -2.42
C MET A 147 -5.94 1.65 -2.44
N HIS A 148 -4.87 2.05 -1.76
CA HIS A 148 -4.33 3.40 -1.78
C HIS A 148 -2.94 3.42 -2.40
N GLU A 149 -2.69 4.42 -3.25
CA GLU A 149 -1.38 4.62 -3.86
C GLU A 149 -1.18 6.08 -4.29
N LEU A 150 0.07 6.49 -4.42
CA LEU A 150 0.43 7.77 -4.99
C LEU A 150 0.11 7.82 -6.49
N THR A 151 -0.18 9.02 -6.96
CA THR A 151 -0.40 9.32 -8.37
C THR A 151 0.35 10.60 -8.75
N ARG A 152 0.61 10.76 -10.04
CA ARG A 152 1.17 11.99 -10.54
C ARG A 152 0.04 12.99 -10.83
N PRO A 153 0.04 14.20 -10.22
CA PRO A 153 -0.97 15.22 -10.48
C PRO A 153 -0.99 15.61 -11.97
N THR A 154 -2.18 15.85 -12.50
CA THR A 154 -2.37 16.26 -13.90
C THR A 154 -2.47 17.77 -14.09
N ARG A 155 -2.90 18.52 -13.04
CA ARG A 155 -3.02 19.98 -13.10
C ARG A 155 -1.64 20.64 -13.04
N PRO A 156 -1.32 21.59 -13.94
CA PRO A 156 0.04 22.13 -14.07
C PRO A 156 0.65 22.67 -12.78
N LEU A 157 -0.12 23.44 -11.99
CA LEU A 157 0.35 23.99 -10.72
C LEU A 157 0.75 22.88 -9.73
N PHE A 158 -0.11 21.85 -9.54
CA PHE A 158 0.17 20.77 -8.61
C PHE A 158 1.28 19.86 -9.13
N LEU A 159 1.39 19.67 -10.43
CA LEU A 159 2.49 18.95 -11.05
C LEU A 159 3.83 19.69 -10.82
N MET A 160 3.85 21.01 -10.94
CA MET A 160 5.04 21.81 -10.62
C MET A 160 5.45 21.65 -9.15
N LEU A 161 4.50 21.78 -8.21
CA LEU A 161 4.77 21.58 -6.78
C LEU A 161 5.26 20.17 -6.46
N TRP A 162 4.68 19.16 -7.11
CA TRP A 162 5.08 17.76 -6.99
C TRP A 162 6.52 17.53 -7.51
N ASN A 163 6.89 18.11 -8.65
CA ASN A 163 8.24 18.06 -9.17
C ASN A 163 9.26 18.74 -8.23
N ILE A 164 8.91 19.91 -7.67
CA ILE A 164 9.75 20.61 -6.68
C ILE A 164 9.94 19.75 -5.44
N HIS A 165 8.87 19.13 -4.95
CA HIS A 165 8.93 18.24 -3.79
C HIS A 165 9.87 17.05 -4.02
N PHE A 166 9.77 16.36 -5.16
CA PHE A 166 10.68 15.26 -5.47
C PHE A 166 12.13 15.72 -5.66
N LYS A 167 12.35 16.90 -6.22
CA LYS A 167 13.70 17.51 -6.26
C LYS A 167 14.26 17.72 -4.85
N PHE A 168 13.44 18.21 -3.92
CA PHE A 168 13.83 18.34 -2.52
C PHE A 168 14.16 16.99 -1.89
N LEU A 169 13.36 15.94 -2.13
CA LEU A 169 13.60 14.60 -1.63
C LEU A 169 14.91 13.99 -2.17
N GLN A 170 15.23 14.25 -3.45
CA GLN A 170 16.49 13.81 -4.06
C GLN A 170 17.69 14.44 -3.34
N VAL A 171 17.69 15.77 -3.14
CA VAL A 171 18.74 16.48 -2.43
C VAL A 171 18.82 16.02 -0.97
N TYR A 172 17.68 15.83 -0.30
CA TYR A 172 17.61 15.34 1.07
C TYR A 172 18.17 13.91 1.19
N GLY A 173 17.85 13.04 0.23
CA GLY A 173 18.40 11.71 0.13
C GLY A 173 19.92 11.72 -0.03
N ASP A 174 20.42 12.48 -1.02
CA ASP A 174 21.87 12.59 -1.26
C ASP A 174 22.66 13.03 -0.01
N TRP A 175 22.05 13.91 0.79
CA TRP A 175 22.71 14.45 1.97
C TRP A 175 22.58 13.57 3.21
N LYS A 176 21.41 12.99 3.47
CA LYS A 176 21.11 12.41 4.79
C LYS A 176 20.67 10.93 4.75
N HIS A 177 20.15 10.47 3.62
CA HIS A 177 19.60 9.14 3.46
C HIS A 177 19.97 8.53 2.11
N PRO A 178 21.28 8.31 1.84
CA PRO A 178 21.75 7.81 0.55
C PRO A 178 21.17 6.44 0.20
N GLU A 179 20.76 5.65 1.18
CA GLU A 179 20.07 4.38 1.01
C GLU A 179 18.71 4.51 0.28
N TRP A 180 18.12 5.71 0.28
CA TRP A 180 16.83 6.01 -0.39
C TRP A 180 16.99 6.71 -1.74
N ASN A 181 18.19 7.03 -2.16
CA ASN A 181 18.43 7.77 -3.42
C ASN A 181 17.80 7.09 -4.62
N MET A 182 17.90 5.77 -4.72
CA MET A 182 17.29 5.02 -5.81
C MET A 182 15.78 5.22 -5.84
N ALA A 183 15.11 5.11 -4.69
CA ALA A 183 13.67 5.30 -4.59
C ALA A 183 13.26 6.74 -4.94
N PHE A 184 13.94 7.76 -4.42
CA PHE A 184 13.62 9.16 -4.69
C PHE A 184 13.85 9.56 -6.15
N ASN A 185 14.78 8.91 -6.84
CA ASN A 185 15.03 9.15 -8.27
C ASN A 185 14.04 8.39 -9.17
N ASP A 186 13.77 7.13 -8.86
CA ASP A 186 13.02 6.23 -9.76
C ASP A 186 11.49 6.30 -9.56
N VAL A 187 11.01 6.54 -8.32
CA VAL A 187 9.56 6.62 -8.04
C VAL A 187 8.83 7.66 -8.88
N PRO A 188 9.33 8.89 -9.11
CA PRO A 188 8.68 9.85 -10.00
C PRO A 188 8.50 9.34 -11.43
N PHE A 189 9.49 8.61 -11.98
CA PHE A 189 9.40 8.01 -13.30
C PHE A 189 8.41 6.85 -13.32
N LEU A 190 8.40 6.03 -12.28
CA LEU A 190 7.45 4.94 -12.14
C LEU A 190 6.01 5.48 -12.10
N LEU A 191 5.74 6.48 -11.26
CA LEU A 191 4.44 7.13 -11.16
C LEU A 191 4.01 7.87 -12.45
N ALA A 192 4.96 8.35 -13.25
CA ALA A 192 4.66 8.98 -14.54
C ALA A 192 4.26 7.97 -15.62
N ARG A 193 4.67 6.71 -15.50
CA ARG A 193 4.44 5.65 -16.50
C ARG A 193 3.30 4.72 -16.13
N THR A 194 3.05 4.53 -14.83
CA THR A 194 1.98 3.66 -14.37
C THR A 194 0.61 4.28 -14.63
N ARG A 195 -0.33 3.46 -15.03
CA ARG A 195 -1.76 3.77 -15.12
C ARG A 195 -2.55 2.95 -14.12
N TRP A 196 -1.97 2.74 -12.95
CA TRP A 196 -2.47 1.80 -11.96
C TRP A 196 -3.98 1.98 -11.61
N VAL A 197 -4.50 3.22 -11.65
CA VAL A 197 -5.95 3.46 -11.38
C VAL A 197 -6.81 2.86 -12.48
N ASP A 198 -6.42 3.06 -13.75
CA ASP A 198 -7.13 2.51 -14.91
C ASP A 198 -7.00 0.99 -14.94
N GLU A 199 -5.77 0.49 -14.75
CA GLU A 199 -5.43 -0.94 -14.73
C GLU A 199 -6.18 -1.66 -13.59
N LEU A 200 -6.15 -1.11 -12.37
CA LEU A 200 -6.91 -1.64 -11.24
C LEU A 200 -8.41 -1.64 -11.52
N THR A 201 -8.94 -0.55 -12.05
CA THR A 201 -10.37 -0.44 -12.36
C THR A 201 -10.79 -1.47 -13.41
N GLN A 202 -9.95 -1.71 -14.41
CA GLN A 202 -10.18 -2.74 -15.43
C GLN A 202 -10.15 -4.14 -14.81
N ALA A 203 -9.14 -4.45 -13.98
CA ALA A 203 -9.02 -5.72 -13.28
C ALA A 203 -10.20 -5.99 -12.34
N LEU A 204 -10.66 -4.95 -11.61
CA LEU A 204 -11.85 -5.04 -10.76
C LEU A 204 -13.11 -5.39 -11.56
N ARG A 205 -13.34 -4.72 -12.69
CA ARG A 205 -14.51 -5.00 -13.57
C ARG A 205 -14.43 -6.41 -14.18
N ALA A 206 -13.26 -6.83 -14.65
CA ALA A 206 -13.02 -8.16 -15.21
C ALA A 206 -13.33 -9.27 -14.19
N ASN A 207 -13.04 -9.04 -12.91
CA ASN A 207 -13.34 -9.93 -11.81
C ASN A 207 -14.73 -9.70 -11.17
N ARG A 208 -15.61 -8.93 -11.80
CA ARG A 208 -17.02 -8.69 -11.38
C ARG A 208 -17.16 -8.00 -10.02
N PHE A 209 -16.18 -7.16 -9.64
CA PHE A 209 -16.40 -6.26 -8.51
C PHE A 209 -17.44 -5.20 -8.86
N SER A 210 -18.26 -4.84 -7.89
CA SER A 210 -19.27 -3.77 -7.95
C SER A 210 -18.85 -2.56 -7.11
N ASP A 211 -19.65 -1.51 -7.15
CA ASP A 211 -19.51 -0.31 -6.31
C ASP A 211 -18.08 0.23 -6.31
N ILE A 212 -17.48 0.34 -7.52
CA ILE A 212 -16.12 0.84 -7.67
C ILE A 212 -16.13 2.35 -7.42
N GLU A 213 -15.48 2.77 -6.33
CA GLU A 213 -15.31 4.18 -5.97
C GLU A 213 -13.85 4.58 -6.14
N ILE A 214 -13.61 5.75 -6.74
CA ILE A 214 -12.29 6.34 -6.95
C ILE A 214 -12.25 7.70 -6.26
N GLU A 215 -11.48 7.82 -5.20
CA GLU A 215 -11.33 9.05 -4.43
C GLU A 215 -9.96 9.69 -4.67
N ASN A 216 -9.94 10.77 -5.42
CA ASN A 216 -8.74 11.59 -5.57
C ASN A 216 -8.44 12.35 -4.27
N GLN A 217 -7.18 12.30 -3.85
CA GLN A 217 -6.68 12.99 -2.67
C GLN A 217 -5.62 14.02 -3.07
N MET A 218 -5.51 15.08 -2.29
CA MET A 218 -4.46 16.10 -2.45
C MET A 218 -4.27 16.53 -3.93
N PHE A 219 -5.37 16.92 -4.57
CA PHE A 219 -5.38 17.41 -5.96
C PHE A 219 -4.81 16.42 -7.00
N GLY A 220 -4.92 15.13 -6.74
CA GLY A 220 -4.44 14.06 -7.61
C GLY A 220 -3.01 13.60 -7.31
N ALA A 221 -2.48 13.86 -6.11
CA ALA A 221 -1.20 13.31 -5.66
C ALA A 221 -1.32 11.90 -5.09
N SER A 222 -2.51 11.47 -4.69
CA SER A 222 -2.81 10.09 -4.35
C SER A 222 -4.28 9.76 -4.63
N VAL A 223 -4.59 8.46 -4.69
CA VAL A 223 -5.93 7.96 -4.94
C VAL A 223 -6.23 6.79 -4.00
N ILE A 224 -7.45 6.74 -3.50
CA ILE A 224 -8.01 5.55 -2.87
C ILE A 224 -9.05 4.96 -3.82
N VAL A 225 -8.87 3.70 -4.18
CA VAL A 225 -9.88 2.91 -4.91
C VAL A 225 -10.49 1.90 -3.95
N SER A 226 -11.81 1.80 -3.95
CA SER A 226 -12.51 0.75 -3.21
C SER A 226 -13.57 0.08 -4.08
N ALA A 227 -13.82 -1.21 -3.85
CA ALA A 227 -14.79 -1.99 -4.61
C ALA A 227 -15.34 -3.16 -3.78
N ARG A 228 -16.55 -3.62 -4.09
CA ARG A 228 -17.22 -4.77 -3.43
C ARG A 228 -17.22 -6.01 -4.29
N LYS A 229 -16.99 -7.17 -3.64
CA LYS A 229 -17.21 -8.47 -4.27
C LYS A 229 -18.69 -8.83 -4.35
#